data_cfd578702e33137ffa158165a07a279c
#
_entry.id   cfd578702e33137ffa158165a07a279c
#
_cell.length_a   1.000
_cell.length_b   1.000
_cell.length_c   1.000
_cell.angle_alpha   90.00
_cell.angle_beta   90.00
_cell.angle_gamma   90.00
#
_symmetry.space_group_name_H-M   'P 1'
#
loop_
_entity.id
_entity.type
_entity.pdbx_description
1 polymer ?
#
loop_
_entity_poly.entity_id
_entity_poly.type
_entity_poly.pdbx_seq_one_letter_code
_entity_poly.pdbx_strand_id
1 'polypeptide(L)'
;MYYKLLALFAFAGMAASCSDGPTHPTGCSGDIQVSVDTHRFGPTRPVFSWTPRCGTTFLTVTTVQFGIGDPAVIWTLSVPDNLSMAPPIVYGSTPPGANTYTPAQPLVLGQTYRVDIGTTVGGDVLSAQGNAMFTP
;
A
#
# COMPACT_ATOMS: atom_id res chain seq x y z
N MET A 1 -9.25 -54.94 50.18
CA MET A 1 -10.03 -54.54 48.97
C MET A 1 -9.67 -53.07 48.72
N TYR A 2 -8.79 -52.85 47.79
CA TYR A 2 -8.41 -51.41 47.41
C TYR A 2 -8.78 -51.24 45.96
N TYR A 3 -9.81 -50.38 45.73
CA TYR A 3 -10.16 -49.96 44.39
C TYR A 3 -9.30 -48.79 43.98
N LYS A 4 -8.42 -48.98 43.01
CA LYS A 4 -7.66 -47.93 42.35
C LYS A 4 -8.57 -47.30 41.29
N LEU A 5 -9.03 -46.06 41.53
CA LEU A 5 -9.67 -45.20 40.52
C LEU A 5 -8.59 -44.64 39.60
N LEU A 6 -8.57 -45.08 38.36
CA LEU A 6 -7.82 -44.53 37.27
C LEU A 6 -8.61 -43.34 36.67
N ALA A 7 -8.17 -42.12 36.95
CA ALA A 7 -8.69 -40.92 36.30
C ALA A 7 -8.01 -40.76 34.92
N LEU A 8 -8.75 -41.02 33.85
CA LEU A 8 -8.35 -40.68 32.47
C LEU A 8 -8.52 -39.18 32.27
N PHE A 9 -7.45 -38.46 32.16
CA PHE A 9 -7.44 -37.09 31.66
C PHE A 9 -7.40 -37.12 30.13
N ALA A 10 -8.54 -36.84 29.51
CA ALA A 10 -8.66 -36.60 28.09
C ALA A 10 -8.17 -35.15 27.83
N PHE A 11 -6.95 -35.00 27.29
CA PHE A 11 -6.45 -33.76 26.73
C PHE A 11 -7.13 -33.52 25.39
N ALA A 12 -8.15 -32.67 25.36
CA ALA A 12 -8.69 -32.13 24.11
C ALA A 12 -7.72 -31.07 23.60
N GLY A 13 -6.84 -31.47 22.68
CA GLY A 13 -5.97 -30.56 21.93
C GLY A 13 -6.83 -29.67 21.02
N MET A 14 -7.03 -28.41 21.41
CA MET A 14 -7.51 -27.36 20.51
C MET A 14 -6.38 -27.04 19.52
N ALA A 15 -6.44 -27.64 18.33
CA ALA A 15 -5.69 -27.18 17.19
C ALA A 15 -6.26 -25.84 16.75
N ALA A 16 -5.66 -24.74 17.23
CA ALA A 16 -5.88 -23.42 16.64
C ALA A 16 -5.26 -23.44 15.25
N SER A 17 -6.06 -23.69 14.22
CA SER A 17 -5.66 -23.49 12.83
C SER A 17 -5.57 -21.98 12.59
N CYS A 18 -4.37 -21.40 12.75
CA CYS A 18 -4.05 -20.11 12.17
C CYS A 18 -4.02 -20.29 10.65
N SER A 19 -5.14 -20.06 9.99
CA SER A 19 -5.17 -19.89 8.55
C SER A 19 -4.77 -18.44 8.25
N ASP A 20 -3.49 -18.13 8.37
CA ASP A 20 -2.91 -16.93 7.79
C ASP A 20 -2.75 -17.13 6.27
N GLY A 21 -3.89 -17.20 5.58
CA GLY A 21 -3.91 -16.92 4.15
C GLY A 21 -3.54 -15.44 3.96
N PRO A 22 -2.92 -15.05 2.83
CA PRO A 22 -2.67 -13.65 2.52
C PRO A 22 -4.04 -12.94 2.48
N THR A 23 -4.39 -12.28 3.56
CA THR A 23 -5.57 -11.43 3.62
C THR A 23 -5.29 -10.24 2.72
N HIS A 24 -5.93 -10.23 1.55
CA HIS A 24 -5.94 -9.02 0.73
C HIS A 24 -6.51 -7.90 1.61
N PRO A 25 -5.79 -6.79 1.76
CA PRO A 25 -6.30 -5.71 2.58
C PRO A 25 -7.64 -5.25 2.04
N THR A 26 -8.61 -5.05 2.94
CA THR A 26 -9.91 -4.47 2.57
C THR A 26 -9.67 -3.15 1.86
N GLY A 27 -10.35 -2.94 0.73
CA GLY A 27 -10.21 -1.71 -0.06
C GLY A 27 -10.52 -0.46 0.77
N CYS A 28 -9.82 0.63 0.48
CA CYS A 28 -10.07 1.91 1.11
C CYS A 28 -11.45 2.45 0.73
N SER A 29 -12.12 3.08 1.68
CA SER A 29 -13.35 3.87 1.45
C SER A 29 -13.17 5.23 2.13
N GLY A 30 -13.48 6.32 1.41
CA GLY A 30 -13.32 7.68 1.91
C GLY A 30 -11.88 8.22 1.82
N ASP A 31 -11.62 9.30 2.54
CA ASP A 31 -10.33 9.98 2.49
C ASP A 31 -9.22 9.16 3.14
N ILE A 32 -8.07 9.12 2.49
CA ILE A 32 -6.84 8.54 3.01
C ILE A 32 -5.80 9.65 3.26
N GLN A 33 -5.12 9.56 4.38
CA GLN A 33 -4.01 10.46 4.71
C GLN A 33 -2.71 9.83 4.26
N VAL A 34 -2.05 10.44 3.29
CA VAL A 34 -0.78 9.99 2.73
C VAL A 34 0.38 10.63 3.47
N SER A 35 1.39 9.84 3.79
CA SER A 35 2.66 10.28 4.37
C SER A 35 3.83 9.79 3.54
N VAL A 36 4.89 10.60 3.47
CA VAL A 36 6.10 10.31 2.69
C VAL A 36 7.32 10.37 3.61
N ASP A 37 8.07 9.27 3.69
CA ASP A 37 9.34 9.19 4.40
C ASP A 37 10.49 9.18 3.40
N THR A 38 11.25 10.28 3.34
CA THR A 38 12.43 10.45 2.47
C THR A 38 13.74 10.03 3.13
N HIS A 39 13.72 9.59 4.39
CA HIS A 39 14.92 9.29 5.16
C HIS A 39 15.27 7.80 5.21
N ARG A 40 14.25 6.93 5.19
CA ARG A 40 14.44 5.50 5.45
C ARG A 40 15.37 4.77 4.48
N PHE A 41 15.25 5.07 3.18
CA PHE A 41 16.09 4.49 2.12
C PHE A 41 16.84 5.55 1.31
N GLY A 42 16.92 6.78 1.84
CA GLY A 42 17.49 7.94 1.19
C GLY A 42 16.47 8.76 0.41
N PRO A 43 16.82 10.02 0.10
CA PRO A 43 15.89 11.00 -0.47
C PRO A 43 15.35 10.59 -1.85
N THR A 44 16.12 9.85 -2.65
CA THR A 44 15.72 9.39 -3.98
C THR A 44 14.92 8.09 -3.97
N ARG A 45 14.66 7.50 -2.79
CA ARG A 45 13.83 6.30 -2.60
C ARG A 45 12.82 6.50 -1.47
N PRO A 46 11.90 7.48 -1.56
CA PRO A 46 10.91 7.73 -0.55
C PRO A 46 9.99 6.51 -0.34
N VAL A 47 9.46 6.41 0.87
CA VAL A 47 8.47 5.39 1.26
C VAL A 47 7.12 6.06 1.41
N PHE A 48 6.13 5.57 0.69
CA PHE A 48 4.76 6.04 0.76
C PHE A 48 3.96 5.16 1.71
N SER A 49 3.30 5.80 2.65
CA SER A 49 2.39 5.15 3.59
C SER A 49 1.08 5.92 3.65
N TRP A 50 0.00 5.27 4.09
CA TRP A 50 -1.30 5.93 4.27
C TRP A 50 -2.08 5.34 5.42
N THR A 51 -3.02 6.15 5.92
CA THR A 51 -3.93 5.80 7.00
C THR A 51 -5.37 6.14 6.56
N PRO A 52 -6.35 5.23 6.80
CA PRO A 52 -6.20 3.89 7.37
C PRO A 52 -5.35 2.95 6.47
N ARG A 53 -4.79 1.89 7.04
CA ARG A 53 -4.00 0.88 6.31
C ARG A 53 -4.92 -0.06 5.52
N CYS A 54 -5.51 0.47 4.50
CA CYS A 54 -6.43 -0.23 3.60
C CYS A 54 -5.79 -0.46 2.23
N GLY A 55 -6.40 -1.29 1.40
CA GLY A 55 -5.93 -1.58 0.06
C GLY A 55 -6.29 -0.46 -0.94
N THR A 56 -5.34 -0.09 -1.79
CA THR A 56 -5.52 0.88 -2.88
C THR A 56 -5.28 0.22 -4.23
N THR A 57 -5.84 0.77 -5.31
CA THR A 57 -5.71 0.18 -6.66
C THR A 57 -4.76 0.94 -7.56
N PHE A 58 -4.41 2.19 -7.23
CA PHE A 58 -3.42 2.94 -7.98
C PHE A 58 -2.55 3.82 -7.08
N LEU A 59 -1.35 4.11 -7.60
CA LEU A 59 -0.41 5.09 -7.07
C LEU A 59 0.26 5.79 -8.25
N THR A 60 0.26 7.12 -8.24
CA THR A 60 0.91 7.92 -9.28
C THR A 60 1.80 8.99 -8.65
N VAL A 61 3.01 9.16 -9.17
CA VAL A 61 3.93 10.24 -8.80
C VAL A 61 4.12 11.17 -9.99
N THR A 62 3.92 12.46 -9.74
CA THR A 62 4.03 13.52 -10.74
C THR A 62 5.01 14.59 -10.28
N THR A 63 5.60 15.31 -11.24
CA THR A 63 6.35 16.54 -10.95
C THR A 63 5.38 17.65 -10.59
N VAL A 64 5.74 18.47 -9.60
CA VAL A 64 5.04 19.73 -9.35
C VAL A 64 5.80 20.83 -10.07
N GLN A 65 5.18 21.43 -11.09
CA GLN A 65 5.74 22.56 -11.81
C GLN A 65 5.07 23.85 -11.34
N PHE A 66 5.87 24.79 -10.89
CA PHE A 66 5.41 26.16 -10.60
C PHE A 66 5.58 26.99 -11.88
N GLY A 67 4.54 27.01 -12.74
CA GLY A 67 4.60 27.77 -14.00
C GLY A 67 3.73 27.17 -15.10
N ILE A 68 4.00 27.58 -16.34
CA ILE A 68 3.28 27.13 -17.53
C ILE A 68 3.85 25.77 -17.95
N GLY A 69 3.10 24.70 -17.73
CA GLY A 69 3.46 23.34 -18.14
C GLY A 69 2.58 22.32 -17.42
N ASP A 70 2.27 21.22 -18.10
CA ASP A 70 1.55 20.11 -17.49
C ASP A 70 2.48 19.31 -16.57
N PRO A 71 1.99 18.86 -15.40
CA PRO A 71 2.76 17.99 -14.53
C PRO A 71 3.12 16.67 -15.28
N ALA A 72 4.39 16.32 -15.26
CA ALA A 72 4.84 15.07 -15.87
C ALA A 72 4.64 13.90 -14.92
N VAL A 73 4.01 12.82 -15.41
CA VAL A 73 3.92 11.55 -14.70
C VAL A 73 5.29 10.86 -14.76
N ILE A 74 5.87 10.56 -13.62
CA ILE A 74 7.21 9.95 -13.52
C ILE A 74 7.19 8.52 -12.96
N TRP A 75 6.08 8.10 -12.39
CA TRP A 75 5.85 6.73 -11.94
C TRP A 75 4.37 6.44 -11.75
N THR A 76 3.91 5.29 -12.21
CA THR A 76 2.53 4.83 -12.01
C THR A 76 2.49 3.34 -11.76
N LEU A 77 1.83 2.96 -10.67
CA LEU A 77 1.42 1.59 -10.35
C LEU A 77 -0.08 1.47 -10.39
N SER A 78 -0.56 0.31 -10.80
CA SER A 78 -1.97 -0.06 -10.69
C SER A 78 -2.11 -1.56 -10.48
N VAL A 79 -3.21 -1.97 -9.87
CA VAL A 79 -3.61 -3.38 -9.74
C VAL A 79 -4.97 -3.58 -10.40
N PRO A 80 -5.28 -4.82 -10.88
CA PRO A 80 -6.63 -5.18 -11.32
C PRO A 80 -7.66 -4.98 -10.20
N ASP A 81 -8.92 -4.79 -10.55
CA ASP A 81 -10.03 -4.48 -9.63
C ASP A 81 -10.24 -5.48 -8.48
N ASN A 82 -9.80 -6.72 -8.67
CA ASN A 82 -9.89 -7.78 -7.66
C ASN A 82 -8.67 -7.86 -6.72
N LEU A 83 -7.68 -6.97 -6.93
CA LEU A 83 -6.46 -6.89 -6.12
C LEU A 83 -6.33 -5.51 -5.47
N SER A 84 -5.45 -5.40 -4.50
CA SER A 84 -5.13 -4.14 -3.86
C SER A 84 -3.68 -4.10 -3.38
N MET A 85 -3.11 -2.91 -3.36
CA MET A 85 -1.79 -2.63 -2.78
C MET A 85 -1.96 -2.12 -1.35
N ALA A 86 -1.11 -2.61 -0.43
CA ALA A 86 -1.06 -2.15 0.95
C ALA A 86 0.18 -1.28 1.21
N PRO A 87 0.10 -0.30 2.14
CA PRO A 87 1.27 0.43 2.57
C PRO A 87 2.19 -0.44 3.46
N PRO A 88 3.50 -0.20 3.50
CA PRO A 88 4.24 0.86 2.77
C PRO A 88 4.68 0.43 1.37
N ILE A 89 4.79 1.40 0.45
CA ILE A 89 5.35 1.19 -0.89
C ILE A 89 6.60 2.06 -1.05
N VAL A 90 7.71 1.45 -1.48
CA VAL A 90 8.97 2.16 -1.77
C VAL A 90 8.96 2.64 -3.21
N TYR A 91 9.36 3.89 -3.45
CA TYR A 91 9.51 4.44 -4.80
C TYR A 91 10.35 3.53 -5.70
N GLY A 92 9.84 3.25 -6.90
CA GLY A 92 10.48 2.38 -7.87
C GLY A 92 10.33 0.88 -7.62
N SER A 93 9.65 0.46 -6.55
CA SER A 93 9.33 -0.96 -6.32
C SER A 93 7.95 -1.32 -6.86
N THR A 94 7.79 -2.54 -7.34
CA THR A 94 6.49 -3.06 -7.81
C THR A 94 5.98 -4.10 -6.82
N PRO A 95 4.93 -3.79 -6.03
CA PRO A 95 4.34 -4.76 -5.12
C PRO A 95 3.78 -5.99 -5.84
N PRO A 96 3.65 -7.14 -5.17
CA PRO A 96 3.04 -8.33 -5.76
C PRO A 96 1.65 -8.04 -6.32
N GLY A 97 1.39 -8.48 -7.55
CA GLY A 97 0.13 -8.28 -8.24
C GLY A 97 -0.06 -6.91 -8.88
N ALA A 98 0.85 -5.96 -8.66
CA ALA A 98 0.81 -4.66 -9.30
C ALA A 98 1.47 -4.67 -10.70
N ASN A 99 0.97 -3.82 -11.56
CA ASN A 99 1.54 -3.50 -12.87
C ASN A 99 2.18 -2.11 -12.83
N THR A 100 3.35 -1.98 -13.44
CA THR A 100 4.00 -0.69 -13.64
C THR A 100 3.62 -0.15 -15.01
N TYR A 101 2.82 0.90 -15.06
CA TYR A 101 2.44 1.56 -16.33
C TYR A 101 3.47 2.58 -16.77
N THR A 102 3.99 3.36 -15.84
CA THR A 102 5.10 4.28 -16.07
C THR A 102 6.25 3.85 -15.19
N PRO A 103 7.39 3.41 -15.76
CA PRO A 103 8.58 3.07 -14.99
C PRO A 103 9.07 4.26 -14.16
N ALA A 104 9.55 3.98 -12.94
CA ALA A 104 10.05 5.02 -12.06
C ALA A 104 11.28 5.72 -12.66
N GLN A 105 11.17 7.04 -12.84
CA GLN A 105 12.27 7.88 -13.29
C GLN A 105 13.10 8.35 -12.08
N PRO A 106 14.40 8.63 -12.26
CA PRO A 106 15.21 9.16 -11.17
C PRO A 106 14.64 10.46 -10.60
N LEU A 107 14.53 10.52 -9.26
CA LEU A 107 14.14 11.75 -8.57
C LEU A 107 15.30 12.74 -8.54
N VAL A 108 15.00 14.01 -8.75
CA VAL A 108 15.97 15.12 -8.71
C VAL A 108 15.90 15.77 -7.33
N LEU A 109 17.03 15.87 -6.65
CA LEU A 109 17.13 16.53 -5.34
C LEU A 109 16.67 17.98 -5.43
N GLY A 110 15.87 18.40 -4.47
CA GLY A 110 15.35 19.78 -4.40
C GLY A 110 14.14 20.04 -5.30
N GLN A 111 13.73 19.09 -6.15
CA GLN A 111 12.49 19.22 -6.92
C GLN A 111 11.29 18.69 -6.11
N THR A 112 10.17 19.40 -6.19
CA THR A 112 8.93 18.98 -5.54
C THR A 112 8.14 18.03 -6.43
N TYR A 113 7.64 16.98 -5.81
CA TYR A 113 6.78 15.95 -6.42
C TYR A 113 5.48 15.82 -5.65
N ARG A 114 4.48 15.29 -6.32
CA ARG A 114 3.21 14.91 -5.71
C ARG A 114 2.98 13.41 -5.91
N VAL A 115 2.57 12.74 -4.86
CA VAL A 115 2.05 11.38 -4.93
C VAL A 115 0.54 11.40 -4.74
N ASP A 116 -0.19 10.75 -5.64
CA ASP A 116 -1.63 10.51 -5.57
C ASP A 116 -1.85 9.01 -5.40
N ILE A 117 -2.67 8.63 -4.41
CA ILE A 117 -2.98 7.24 -4.06
C ILE A 117 -4.48 7.11 -3.95
N GLY A 118 -5.05 6.04 -4.49
CA GLY A 118 -6.49 5.89 -4.43
C GLY A 118 -6.99 4.50 -4.78
N THR A 119 -8.32 4.37 -4.69
CA THR A 119 -9.06 3.18 -5.05
C THR A 119 -10.13 3.55 -6.05
N THR A 120 -10.18 2.80 -7.16
CA THR A 120 -11.22 2.91 -8.17
C THR A 120 -12.27 1.81 -7.98
N VAL A 121 -13.51 2.11 -8.32
CA VAL A 121 -14.62 1.14 -8.39
C VAL A 121 -15.20 1.22 -9.79
N GLY A 122 -15.24 0.07 -10.48
CA GLY A 122 -15.81 0.01 -11.83
C GLY A 122 -15.07 0.83 -12.88
N GLY A 123 -13.76 1.02 -12.70
CA GLY A 123 -12.86 1.64 -13.69
C GLY A 123 -12.73 3.17 -13.59
N ASP A 124 -13.77 3.90 -13.24
CA ASP A 124 -13.78 5.36 -13.31
C ASP A 124 -14.18 6.09 -12.02
N VAL A 125 -14.79 5.39 -11.07
CA VAL A 125 -15.29 6.01 -9.83
C VAL A 125 -14.27 5.83 -8.72
N LEU A 126 -13.72 6.94 -8.21
CA LEU A 126 -12.87 6.93 -7.03
C LEU A 126 -13.70 6.64 -5.78
N SER A 127 -13.37 5.59 -5.05
CA SER A 127 -13.97 5.28 -3.74
C SER A 127 -13.15 5.85 -2.58
N ALA A 128 -11.87 6.09 -2.78
CA ALA A 128 -10.96 6.71 -1.82
C ALA A 128 -9.82 7.39 -2.57
N GLN A 129 -9.36 8.53 -2.04
CA GLN A 129 -8.21 9.23 -2.60
C GLN A 129 -7.48 10.03 -1.53
N GLY A 130 -6.16 10.03 -1.60
CA GLY A 130 -5.29 10.89 -0.83
C GLY A 130 -4.06 11.29 -1.62
N ASN A 131 -3.41 12.38 -1.20
CA ASN A 131 -2.19 12.83 -1.83
C ASN A 131 -1.24 13.46 -0.81
N ALA A 132 0.02 13.56 -1.18
CA ALA A 132 1.04 14.29 -0.44
C ALA A 132 2.07 14.89 -1.39
N MET A 133 2.67 16.00 -0.98
CA MET A 133 3.83 16.58 -1.66
C MET A 133 5.11 16.20 -0.91
N PHE A 134 6.19 16.01 -1.65
CA PHE A 134 7.50 15.76 -1.07
C PHE A 134 8.62 16.34 -1.94
N THR A 135 9.74 16.63 -1.29
CA THR A 135 10.96 17.10 -1.95
C THR A 135 12.11 16.21 -1.47
N PRO A 136 12.74 15.45 -2.38
CA PRO A 136 13.89 14.59 -2.06
C PRO A 136 15.10 15.37 -1.59
#